data_621e28b2822f83d7e1d6aa70b9299a99
#
_entry.id   621e28b2822f83d7e1d6aa70b9299a99
#
_cell.length_a   1.000
_cell.length_b   1.000
_cell.length_c   1.000
_cell.angle_alpha   90.00
_cell.angle_beta   90.00
_cell.angle_gamma   90.00
#
_symmetry.space_group_name_H-M   'P 1'
#
loop_
_entity.id
_entity.type
_entity.pdbx_description
1 polymer ?
#
loop_
_entity_poly.entity_id
_entity_poly.type
_entity_poly.pdbx_seq_one_letter_code
_entity_poly.pdbx_strand_id
1 'polypeptide(L)'
;MPGTRLAAIQKSTIVRSFAVLERVAPAAGARWAETLWFTVPRARARPARPAPPGRPFHVQVNGHTVAGEAWGAGPVVYLVHGWGGWGRQLEVFVGPLVERGHRVVTFDAPSHGASDPGPEGPGRGTILELADALAKR
;
A
#
# COMPACT_ATOMS: atom_id res chain seq x y z
N MET A 1 -11.31 6.65 25.05
CA MET A 1 -10.63 6.09 23.87
C MET A 1 -11.25 4.74 23.52
N PRO A 2 -12.43 4.66 22.86
CA PRO A 2 -13.10 3.39 22.55
C PRO A 2 -12.40 2.53 21.49
N GLY A 3 -11.65 3.14 20.56
CA GLY A 3 -11.00 2.41 19.46
C GLY A 3 -9.88 1.44 19.86
N THR A 4 -9.19 1.68 20.96
CA THR A 4 -8.11 0.81 21.44
C THR A 4 -8.60 -0.50 22.05
N ARG A 5 -9.76 -0.48 22.71
CA ARG A 5 -10.36 -1.70 23.28
C ARG A 5 -10.93 -2.62 22.21
N LEU A 6 -11.59 -2.08 21.19
CA LEU A 6 -12.10 -2.86 20.06
C LEU A 6 -10.96 -3.53 19.27
N ALA A 7 -9.88 -2.80 18.99
CA ALA A 7 -8.70 -3.36 18.32
C ALA A 7 -8.03 -4.48 19.13
N ALA A 8 -7.95 -4.32 20.46
CA ALA A 8 -7.41 -5.34 21.37
C ALA A 8 -8.29 -6.61 21.40
N ILE A 9 -9.62 -6.45 21.41
CA ILE A 9 -10.58 -7.57 21.37
C ILE A 9 -10.46 -8.30 20.02
N GLN A 10 -10.43 -7.58 18.90
CA GLN A 10 -10.25 -8.19 17.58
C GLN A 10 -8.94 -8.99 17.48
N LYS A 11 -7.83 -8.42 17.94
CA LYS A 11 -6.54 -9.11 17.96
C LYS A 11 -6.60 -10.39 18.82
N SER A 12 -7.18 -10.31 20.00
CA SER A 12 -7.33 -11.45 20.91
C SER A 12 -8.20 -12.56 20.28
N THR A 13 -9.29 -12.20 19.62
CA THR A 13 -10.17 -13.14 18.92
C THR A 13 -9.44 -13.86 17.80
N ILE A 14 -8.71 -13.13 16.94
CA ILE A 14 -7.93 -13.70 15.84
C ILE A 14 -6.90 -14.71 16.39
N VAL A 15 -6.13 -14.31 17.41
CA VAL A 15 -5.10 -15.19 18.01
C VAL A 15 -5.71 -16.47 18.56
N ARG A 16 -6.83 -16.37 19.30
CA ARG A 16 -7.53 -17.55 19.86
C ARG A 16 -8.10 -18.44 18.74
N SER A 17 -8.66 -17.86 17.71
CA SER A 17 -9.18 -18.63 16.57
C SER A 17 -8.06 -19.40 15.87
N PHE A 18 -6.89 -18.80 15.66
CA PHE A 18 -5.73 -19.51 15.13
C PHE A 18 -5.27 -20.63 16.03
N ALA A 19 -5.17 -20.42 17.34
CA ALA A 19 -4.79 -21.45 18.30
C ALA A 19 -5.73 -22.67 18.30
N VAL A 20 -7.01 -22.46 18.03
CA VAL A 20 -7.99 -23.56 17.84
C VAL A 20 -7.79 -24.23 16.47
N LEU A 21 -7.75 -23.45 15.39
CA LEU A 21 -7.62 -23.96 14.03
C LEU A 21 -6.33 -24.76 13.83
N GLU A 22 -5.23 -24.35 14.44
CA GLU A 22 -3.96 -25.08 14.40
C GLU A 22 -4.08 -26.52 14.90
N ARG A 23 -4.99 -26.74 15.86
CA ARG A 23 -5.22 -28.08 16.47
C ARG A 23 -6.26 -28.92 15.74
N VAL A 24 -7.35 -28.28 15.27
CA VAL A 24 -8.52 -29.03 14.78
C VAL A 24 -8.64 -29.03 13.24
N ALA A 25 -8.07 -28.01 12.56
CA ALA A 25 -8.17 -27.84 11.11
C ALA A 25 -6.99 -26.99 10.56
N PRO A 26 -5.75 -27.48 10.62
CA PRO A 26 -4.55 -26.69 10.27
C PRO A 26 -4.58 -26.14 8.85
N ALA A 27 -5.11 -26.91 7.88
CA ALA A 27 -5.25 -26.46 6.50
C ALA A 27 -6.23 -25.27 6.35
N ALA A 28 -7.28 -25.22 7.16
CA ALA A 28 -8.19 -24.07 7.17
C ALA A 28 -7.56 -22.86 7.82
N GLY A 29 -6.80 -23.06 8.89
CA GLY A 29 -6.01 -22.02 9.55
C GLY A 29 -4.98 -21.40 8.59
N ALA A 30 -4.24 -22.22 7.85
CA ALA A 30 -3.27 -21.76 6.86
C ALA A 30 -3.91 -20.90 5.76
N ARG A 31 -5.02 -21.36 5.18
CA ARG A 31 -5.76 -20.57 4.16
C ARG A 31 -6.29 -19.24 4.71
N TRP A 32 -6.75 -19.24 5.94
CA TRP A 32 -7.20 -17.99 6.57
C TRP A 32 -6.04 -17.03 6.85
N ALA A 33 -4.90 -17.55 7.32
CA ALA A 33 -3.68 -16.75 7.51
C ALA A 33 -3.21 -16.12 6.19
N GLU A 34 -3.17 -16.90 5.10
CA GLU A 34 -2.86 -16.43 3.76
C GLU A 34 -3.82 -15.32 3.31
N THR A 35 -5.12 -15.53 3.50
CA THR A 35 -6.12 -14.52 3.16
C THR A 35 -5.87 -13.20 3.91
N LEU A 36 -5.60 -13.27 5.21
CA LEU A 36 -5.30 -12.09 6.02
C LEU A 36 -3.99 -11.42 5.59
N TRP A 37 -2.98 -12.21 5.27
CA TRP A 37 -1.66 -11.72 4.85
C TRP A 37 -1.72 -10.92 3.56
N PHE A 38 -2.45 -11.39 2.56
CA PHE A 38 -2.59 -10.73 1.27
C PHE A 38 -3.72 -9.70 1.22
N THR A 39 -4.48 -9.51 2.30
CA THR A 39 -5.49 -8.46 2.37
C THR A 39 -4.82 -7.10 2.57
N VAL A 40 -5.08 -6.18 1.64
CA VAL A 40 -4.62 -4.79 1.75
C VAL A 40 -5.55 -4.04 2.71
N PRO A 41 -5.04 -3.52 3.82
CA PRO A 41 -5.84 -2.70 4.72
C PRO A 41 -6.31 -1.44 4.00
N ARG A 42 -7.58 -1.07 4.14
CA ARG A 42 -8.06 0.21 3.63
C ARG A 42 -7.30 1.33 4.34
N ALA A 43 -6.60 2.15 3.55
CA ALA A 43 -5.92 3.32 4.07
C ALA A 43 -6.93 4.20 4.82
N ARG A 44 -6.67 4.50 6.07
CA ARG A 44 -7.43 5.54 6.78
C ARG A 44 -7.03 6.86 6.14
N ALA A 45 -8.01 7.59 5.59
CA ALA A 45 -7.79 8.95 5.13
C ALA A 45 -7.12 9.75 6.27
N ARG A 46 -5.85 10.08 6.09
CA ARG A 46 -5.18 11.07 6.94
C ARG A 46 -5.35 12.42 6.28
N PRO A 47 -5.51 13.50 7.07
CA PRO A 47 -5.49 14.83 6.49
C PRO A 47 -4.20 14.98 5.68
N ALA A 48 -4.36 15.29 4.39
CA ALA A 48 -3.24 15.57 3.52
C ALA A 48 -2.43 16.71 4.13
N ARG A 49 -1.14 16.54 4.33
CA ARG A 49 -0.26 17.67 4.55
C ARG A 49 -0.21 18.46 3.25
N PRO A 50 -0.16 19.80 3.28
CA PRO A 50 -0.18 20.61 2.07
C PRO A 50 1.19 20.56 1.38
N ALA A 51 1.52 19.44 0.74
CA ALA A 51 2.54 19.47 -0.29
C ALA A 51 1.89 20.04 -1.56
N PRO A 52 2.58 20.85 -2.36
CA PRO A 52 2.07 21.29 -3.65
C PRO A 52 1.69 20.06 -4.48
N PRO A 53 0.59 20.13 -5.26
CA PRO A 53 0.18 19.00 -6.10
C PRO A 53 1.30 18.67 -7.10
N GLY A 54 1.64 17.41 -7.22
CA GLY A 54 2.54 16.90 -8.23
C GLY A 54 1.85 16.83 -9.58
N ARG A 55 2.62 16.54 -10.62
CA ARG A 55 2.10 16.19 -11.94
C ARG A 55 1.58 14.75 -11.87
N PRO A 56 0.27 14.51 -11.98
CA PRO A 56 -0.26 13.16 -11.94
C PRO A 56 0.11 12.38 -13.20
N PHE A 57 0.27 11.09 -13.06
CA PHE A 57 0.45 10.17 -14.18
C PHE A 57 -0.25 8.84 -13.92
N HIS A 58 -0.48 8.09 -14.99
CA HIS A 58 -1.00 6.72 -14.94
C HIS A 58 -0.14 5.85 -15.86
N VAL A 59 0.22 4.66 -15.40
CA VAL A 59 0.91 3.65 -16.20
C VAL A 59 0.14 2.34 -16.18
N GLN A 60 0.21 1.62 -17.31
CA GLN A 60 -0.36 0.27 -17.39
C GLN A 60 0.69 -0.76 -16.98
N VAL A 61 0.36 -1.53 -15.98
CA VAL A 61 1.20 -2.63 -15.45
C VAL A 61 0.37 -3.90 -15.48
N ASN A 62 0.74 -4.85 -16.31
CA ASN A 62 0.03 -6.13 -16.45
C ASN A 62 -1.50 -5.97 -16.68
N GLY A 63 -1.93 -4.94 -17.44
CA GLY A 63 -3.33 -4.65 -17.74
C GLY A 63 -4.09 -3.88 -16.64
N HIS A 64 -3.42 -3.44 -15.57
CA HIS A 64 -4.00 -2.66 -14.49
C HIS A 64 -3.39 -1.26 -14.45
N THR A 65 -4.18 -0.25 -14.12
CA THR A 65 -3.73 1.13 -14.04
C THR A 65 -3.07 1.38 -12.68
N VAL A 66 -1.83 1.83 -12.72
CA VAL A 66 -1.09 2.34 -11.54
C VAL A 66 -1.07 3.85 -11.59
N ALA A 67 -1.60 4.50 -10.55
CA ALA A 67 -1.65 5.94 -10.40
C ALA A 67 -0.44 6.45 -9.61
N GLY A 68 0.08 7.61 -10.01
CA GLY A 68 1.21 8.23 -9.31
C GLY A 68 1.30 9.72 -9.54
N GLU A 69 2.25 10.35 -8.88
CA GLU A 69 2.57 11.77 -9.01
C GLU A 69 4.09 11.97 -9.11
N ALA A 70 4.50 13.01 -9.85
CA ALA A 70 5.89 13.38 -10.01
C ALA A 70 6.10 14.88 -9.77
N TRP A 71 7.24 15.23 -9.17
CA TRP A 71 7.68 16.59 -8.87
C TRP A 71 9.11 16.82 -9.33
N GLY A 72 9.44 18.06 -9.67
CA GLY A 72 10.80 18.47 -9.99
C GLY A 72 11.34 17.88 -11.29
N ALA A 73 12.65 18.02 -11.49
CA ALA A 73 13.40 17.52 -12.63
C ALA A 73 14.79 17.08 -12.16
N GLY A 74 15.49 16.25 -12.97
CA GLY A 74 16.82 15.73 -12.65
C GLY A 74 16.83 14.23 -12.37
N PRO A 75 17.84 13.71 -11.67
CA PRO A 75 17.91 12.30 -11.30
C PRO A 75 16.68 11.83 -10.52
N VAL A 76 16.13 10.67 -10.88
CA VAL A 76 14.88 10.20 -10.32
C VAL A 76 15.08 9.56 -8.95
N VAL A 77 14.22 9.93 -8.00
CA VAL A 77 14.06 9.28 -6.68
C VAL A 77 12.65 8.76 -6.56
N TYR A 78 12.50 7.47 -6.39
CA TYR A 78 11.21 6.83 -6.12
C TYR A 78 10.95 6.77 -4.61
N LEU A 79 9.81 7.27 -4.17
CA LEU A 79 9.32 7.11 -2.81
C LEU A 79 8.23 6.05 -2.81
N VAL A 80 8.55 4.87 -2.30
CA VAL A 80 7.67 3.70 -2.31
C VAL A 80 7.06 3.49 -0.93
N HIS A 81 5.74 3.49 -0.85
CA HIS A 81 5.01 3.27 0.40
C HIS A 81 5.04 1.80 0.84
N GLY A 82 4.76 1.56 2.12
CA GLY A 82 4.62 0.20 2.67
C GLY A 82 3.20 -0.35 2.51
N TRP A 83 3.00 -1.57 3.00
CA TRP A 83 1.73 -2.28 2.97
C TRP A 83 0.58 -1.47 3.59
N GLY A 84 -0.53 -1.34 2.88
CA GLY A 84 -1.67 -0.53 3.31
C GLY A 84 -1.43 0.99 3.28
N GLY A 85 -0.33 1.42 2.67
CA GLY A 85 0.00 2.84 2.48
C GLY A 85 -0.54 3.42 1.17
N TRP A 86 -0.05 4.59 0.81
CA TRP A 86 -0.33 5.27 -0.47
C TRP A 86 0.84 6.22 -0.80
N GLY A 87 0.98 6.60 -2.06
CA GLY A 87 2.13 7.37 -2.56
C GLY A 87 2.38 8.66 -1.76
N ARG A 88 1.34 9.46 -1.51
CA ARG A 88 1.49 10.73 -0.76
C ARG A 88 1.80 10.57 0.74
N GLN A 89 1.84 9.36 1.26
CA GLN A 89 2.26 9.12 2.65
C GLN A 89 3.68 9.62 2.92
N LEU A 90 4.52 9.65 1.88
CA LEU A 90 5.92 10.04 1.95
C LEU A 90 6.17 11.47 1.44
N GLU A 91 5.12 12.28 1.23
CA GLU A 91 5.21 13.62 0.66
C GLU A 91 6.11 14.60 1.42
N VAL A 92 6.37 14.34 2.70
CA VAL A 92 7.30 15.14 3.52
C VAL A 92 8.71 15.17 2.96
N PHE A 93 9.10 14.17 2.17
CA PHE A 93 10.41 14.08 1.54
C PHE A 93 10.47 14.78 0.18
N VAL A 94 9.32 15.11 -0.42
CA VAL A 94 9.25 15.67 -1.79
C VAL A 94 9.96 17.02 -1.87
N GLY A 95 9.57 17.98 -1.03
CA GLY A 95 10.19 19.33 -1.04
C GLY A 95 11.72 19.29 -0.92
N PRO A 96 12.28 18.70 0.14
CA PRO A 96 13.73 18.59 0.33
C PRO A 96 14.49 17.91 -0.82
N LEU A 97 13.88 16.95 -1.50
CA LEU A 97 14.53 16.27 -2.63
C LEU A 97 14.46 17.11 -3.90
N VAL A 98 13.32 17.76 -4.17
CA VAL A 98 13.17 18.68 -5.31
C VAL A 98 14.12 19.88 -5.19
N GLU A 99 14.26 20.45 -3.99
CA GLU A 99 15.21 21.55 -3.72
C GLU A 99 16.66 21.14 -3.96
N ARG A 100 16.98 19.86 -3.85
CA ARG A 100 18.31 19.29 -4.20
C ARG A 100 18.44 18.88 -5.66
N GLY A 101 17.49 19.25 -6.51
CA GLY A 101 17.55 19.01 -7.95
C GLY A 101 17.17 17.59 -8.36
N HIS A 102 16.38 16.88 -7.56
CA HIS A 102 15.87 15.56 -7.92
C HIS A 102 14.46 15.62 -8.54
N ARG A 103 14.19 14.72 -9.46
CA ARG A 103 12.83 14.36 -9.82
C ARG A 103 12.30 13.32 -8.83
N VAL A 104 11.27 13.65 -8.10
CA VAL A 104 10.65 12.76 -7.14
C VAL A 104 9.41 12.11 -7.76
N VAL A 105 9.26 10.81 -7.60
CA VAL A 105 8.13 10.03 -8.10
C VAL A 105 7.55 9.21 -6.96
N THR A 106 6.24 9.33 -6.75
CA THR A 106 5.46 8.44 -5.89
C THR A 106 4.41 7.72 -6.71
N PHE A 107 3.96 6.57 -6.29
CA PHE A 107 2.84 5.88 -6.90
C PHE A 107 2.08 5.07 -5.85
N ASP A 108 0.83 4.78 -6.12
CA ASP A 108 0.03 3.85 -5.35
C ASP A 108 0.23 2.45 -5.92
N ALA A 109 0.67 1.49 -5.10
CA ALA A 109 0.80 0.10 -5.54
C ALA A 109 -0.57 -0.47 -5.97
N PRO A 110 -0.62 -1.53 -6.79
CA PRO A 110 -1.87 -2.21 -7.12
C PRO A 110 -2.71 -2.50 -5.87
N SER A 111 -4.01 -2.33 -5.95
CA SER A 111 -4.97 -2.42 -4.83
C SER A 111 -4.79 -1.39 -3.70
N HIS A 112 -3.92 -0.38 -3.86
CA HIS A 112 -3.72 0.72 -2.91
C HIS A 112 -4.15 2.06 -3.53
N GLY A 113 -4.53 3.00 -2.66
CA GLY A 113 -4.83 4.39 -3.04
C GLY A 113 -5.78 4.52 -4.24
N ALA A 114 -5.31 5.19 -5.30
CA ALA A 114 -6.05 5.45 -6.53
C ALA A 114 -5.73 4.45 -7.67
N SER A 115 -4.85 3.46 -7.42
CA SER A 115 -4.53 2.41 -8.40
C SER A 115 -5.62 1.35 -8.48
N ASP A 116 -5.74 0.75 -9.67
CA ASP A 116 -6.63 -0.38 -9.88
C ASP A 116 -6.26 -1.58 -9.00
N PRO A 117 -7.20 -2.49 -8.75
CA PRO A 117 -6.86 -3.80 -8.20
C PRO A 117 -5.84 -4.52 -9.09
N GLY A 118 -4.88 -5.22 -8.48
CA GLY A 118 -3.96 -6.08 -9.20
C GLY A 118 -4.55 -7.44 -9.57
N PRO A 119 -3.75 -8.37 -10.12
CA PRO A 119 -4.16 -9.73 -10.49
C PRO A 119 -4.82 -10.54 -9.37
N GLU A 120 -4.44 -10.29 -8.13
CA GLU A 120 -5.05 -10.97 -6.96
C GLU A 120 -6.47 -10.48 -6.62
N GLY A 121 -6.95 -9.44 -7.32
CA GLY A 121 -8.28 -8.89 -7.17
C GLY A 121 -8.41 -7.77 -6.14
N PRO A 122 -9.63 -7.23 -5.97
CA PRO A 122 -9.88 -6.07 -5.13
C PRO A 122 -9.50 -6.27 -3.67
N GLY A 123 -8.71 -5.35 -3.11
CA GLY A 123 -8.30 -5.37 -1.70
C GLY A 123 -7.29 -6.48 -1.37
N ARG A 124 -6.70 -7.09 -2.37
CA ARG A 124 -5.60 -8.05 -2.24
C ARG A 124 -4.37 -7.50 -2.97
N GLY A 125 -3.20 -7.92 -2.55
CA GLY A 125 -1.96 -7.54 -3.20
C GLY A 125 -0.79 -8.43 -2.79
N THR A 126 0.29 -8.33 -3.52
CA THR A 126 1.55 -9.02 -3.25
C THR A 126 2.73 -8.07 -3.38
N ILE A 127 3.86 -8.45 -2.80
CA ILE A 127 5.11 -7.71 -2.98
C ILE A 127 5.60 -7.78 -4.43
N LEU A 128 5.24 -8.84 -5.16
CA LEU A 128 5.60 -9.00 -6.56
C LEU A 128 4.89 -7.97 -7.45
N GLU A 129 3.59 -7.74 -7.21
CA GLU A 129 2.84 -6.69 -7.92
C GLU A 129 3.41 -5.29 -7.66
N LEU A 130 3.86 -5.02 -6.42
CA LEU A 130 4.56 -3.78 -6.09
C LEU A 130 5.88 -3.65 -6.85
N ALA A 131 6.66 -4.74 -6.93
CA ALA A 131 7.92 -4.78 -7.66
C ALA A 131 7.71 -4.58 -9.17
N ASP A 132 6.69 -5.22 -9.76
CA ASP A 132 6.33 -5.05 -11.16
C ASP A 132 5.94 -3.59 -11.47
N ALA A 133 5.15 -2.96 -10.58
CA ALA A 133 4.78 -1.55 -10.71
C ALA A 133 6.00 -0.63 -10.67
N LEU A 134 7.01 -0.94 -9.87
CA LEU A 134 8.26 -0.17 -9.79
C LEU A 134 9.16 -0.40 -11.02
N ALA A 135 9.17 -1.61 -11.59
CA ALA A 135 10.04 -1.97 -12.72
C ALA A 135 9.56 -1.40 -14.06
N LYS A 136 8.27 -1.13 -14.22
CA LYS A 136 7.68 -0.53 -15.43
C LYS A 136 7.89 0.98 -15.42
N ARG A 137 8.95 1.44 -16.10
CA ARG A 137 9.34 2.86 -16.23
C ARG A 137 8.68 3.52 -17.44
#